data_c3a938b01c28297dd9c77fcb7569e745
#
_entry.id   c3a938b01c28297dd9c77fcb7569e745
#
_cell.length_a   1.000
_cell.length_b   1.000
_cell.length_c   1.000
_cell.angle_alpha   90.00
_cell.angle_beta   90.00
_cell.angle_gamma   90.00
#
_symmetry.space_group_name_H-M   'P 1'
#
loop_
_entity.id
_entity.type
_entity.pdbx_description
1 polymer ?
#
loop_
_entity_poly.entity_id
_entity_poly.type
_entity_poly.pdbx_seq_one_letter_code
_entity_poly.pdbx_strand_id
1 'polypeptide(L)'
;KKNVFNGRILEIEGLEDLTVEQAFELSDASAERSAAGCSITLSEKSVAEYLTSNITMLKWMISNGYGDARTMARRIVAMEKWLAAPSLLRADKDAEYATVYEIDLNEIKEPILCCPNDPDDAKPLSQVQGTKIDEVFIGSCMTNIGHFRAAGKLLDKVEGGSLATRLWLA
;
A
#
# COMPACT_ATOMS: atom_id res chain seq x y z
N LYS A 1 -15.06 9.70 18.08
CA LYS A 1 -14.68 8.36 17.58
C LYS A 1 -15.87 7.73 16.85
N LYS A 2 -16.17 8.19 15.63
CA LYS A 2 -17.18 7.57 14.77
C LYS A 2 -16.43 6.84 13.65
N ASN A 3 -16.69 5.55 13.49
CA ASN A 3 -16.20 4.83 12.33
C ASN A 3 -17.01 5.29 11.10
N VAL A 4 -16.53 6.34 10.44
CA VAL A 4 -17.20 6.96 9.29
C VAL A 4 -17.18 6.07 8.05
N PHE A 5 -16.33 5.05 8.01
CA PHE A 5 -16.15 4.16 6.86
C PHE A 5 -17.01 2.90 6.92
N ASN A 6 -17.60 2.60 8.08
CA ASN A 6 -18.32 1.35 8.29
C ASN A 6 -19.43 1.15 7.25
N GLY A 7 -19.34 0.06 6.49
CA GLY A 7 -20.29 -0.33 5.46
C GLY A 7 -20.34 0.59 4.23
N ARG A 8 -19.37 1.51 4.07
CA ARG A 8 -19.31 2.46 2.95
C ARG A 8 -18.24 2.04 1.94
N ILE A 9 -18.40 2.47 0.70
CA ILE A 9 -17.36 2.41 -0.33
C ILE A 9 -16.63 3.76 -0.30
N LEU A 10 -15.30 3.70 -0.26
CA LEU A 10 -14.44 4.87 -0.34
C LEU A 10 -13.95 5.06 -1.77
N GLU A 11 -13.92 6.31 -2.21
CA GLU A 11 -13.17 6.73 -3.39
C GLU A 11 -12.08 7.70 -2.94
N ILE A 12 -10.84 7.42 -3.29
CA ILE A 12 -9.67 8.22 -2.92
C ILE A 12 -9.06 8.80 -4.19
N GLU A 13 -8.93 10.11 -4.22
CA GLU A 13 -8.38 10.88 -5.34
C GLU A 13 -7.23 11.77 -4.87
N GLY A 14 -6.48 12.32 -5.82
CA GLY A 14 -5.37 13.25 -5.55
C GLY A 14 -4.04 12.57 -5.22
N LEU A 15 -3.92 11.26 -5.47
CA LEU A 15 -2.74 10.44 -5.19
C LEU A 15 -2.31 9.63 -6.42
N GLU A 16 -2.45 10.19 -7.62
CA GLU A 16 -2.23 9.49 -8.89
C GLU A 16 -0.80 8.94 -9.06
N ASP A 17 0.17 9.54 -8.38
CA ASP A 17 1.59 9.15 -8.45
C ASP A 17 1.97 8.01 -7.49
N LEU A 18 1.04 7.51 -6.68
CA LEU A 18 1.28 6.30 -5.89
C LEU A 18 1.65 5.12 -6.79
N THR A 19 2.55 4.27 -6.30
CA THR A 19 2.71 2.94 -6.90
C THR A 19 1.47 2.09 -6.61
N VAL A 20 1.24 1.06 -7.43
CA VAL A 20 0.10 0.16 -7.21
C VAL A 20 0.20 -0.55 -5.85
N GLU A 21 1.41 -0.87 -5.39
CA GLU A 21 1.65 -1.47 -4.07
C GLU A 21 1.24 -0.53 -2.93
N GLN A 22 1.57 0.76 -3.04
CA GLN A 22 1.14 1.77 -2.05
C GLN A 22 -0.38 1.96 -2.05
N ALA A 23 -1.00 1.91 -3.24
CA ALA A 23 -2.45 1.96 -3.36
C ALA A 23 -3.12 0.74 -2.70
N PHE A 24 -2.53 -0.46 -2.84
CA PHE A 24 -3.02 -1.66 -2.15
C PHE A 24 -2.98 -1.50 -0.63
N GLU A 25 -1.90 -0.97 -0.09
CA GLU A 25 -1.79 -0.70 1.36
C GLU A 25 -2.87 0.26 1.85
N LEU A 26 -3.10 1.34 1.10
CA LEU A 26 -4.11 2.33 1.45
C LEU A 26 -5.52 1.74 1.37
N SER A 27 -5.81 0.90 0.37
CA SER A 27 -7.11 0.23 0.24
C SER A 27 -7.33 -0.82 1.33
N ASP A 28 -6.29 -1.58 1.70
CA ASP A 28 -6.34 -2.54 2.79
C ASP A 28 -6.63 -1.86 4.14
N ALA A 29 -5.97 -0.74 4.40
CA ALA A 29 -6.23 0.07 5.60
C ALA A 29 -7.71 0.51 5.72
N SER A 30 -8.41 0.69 4.61
CA SER A 30 -9.85 0.99 4.62
C SER A 30 -10.69 -0.21 5.09
N ALA A 31 -10.29 -1.44 4.74
CA ALA A 31 -10.93 -2.66 5.19
C ALA A 31 -10.78 -2.85 6.71
N GLU A 32 -9.63 -2.52 7.29
CA GLU A 32 -9.40 -2.50 8.73
C GLU A 32 -10.34 -1.52 9.48
N ARG A 33 -10.90 -0.57 8.76
CA ARG A 33 -11.93 0.37 9.26
C ARG A 33 -13.35 -0.04 8.86
N SER A 34 -13.56 -1.29 8.49
CA SER A 34 -14.85 -1.86 8.11
C SER A 34 -15.51 -1.20 6.88
N ALA A 35 -14.72 -0.65 5.97
CA ALA A 35 -15.22 -0.23 4.68
C ALA A 35 -15.70 -1.44 3.87
N ALA A 36 -16.76 -1.26 3.08
CA ALA A 36 -17.28 -2.29 2.19
C ALA A 36 -16.46 -2.42 0.89
N GLY A 37 -15.70 -1.40 0.54
CA GLY A 37 -14.80 -1.36 -0.60
C GLY A 37 -14.02 -0.06 -0.65
N CYS A 38 -12.98 -0.04 -1.49
CA CYS A 38 -12.17 1.14 -1.74
C CYS A 38 -11.69 1.16 -3.19
N SER A 39 -11.82 2.29 -3.85
CA SER A 39 -11.19 2.58 -5.12
C SER A 39 -10.21 3.74 -4.97
N ILE A 40 -9.10 3.68 -5.69
CA ILE A 40 -8.06 4.71 -5.66
C ILE A 40 -7.74 5.10 -7.09
N THR A 41 -7.80 6.40 -7.36
CA THR A 41 -7.43 6.95 -8.66
C THR A 41 -5.91 6.95 -8.81
N LEU A 42 -5.42 6.20 -9.80
CA LEU A 42 -4.00 6.15 -10.17
C LEU A 42 -3.77 6.71 -11.58
N SER A 43 -2.51 7.02 -11.87
CA SER A 43 -2.06 7.34 -13.22
C SER A 43 -1.92 6.07 -14.08
N GLU A 44 -2.07 6.20 -15.40
CA GLU A 44 -1.78 5.11 -16.34
C GLU A 44 -0.33 4.63 -16.21
N LYS A 45 0.59 5.54 -15.93
CA LYS A 45 2.02 5.24 -15.72
C LYS A 45 2.22 4.25 -14.57
N SER A 46 1.65 4.53 -13.40
CA SER A 46 1.80 3.66 -12.22
C SER A 46 1.26 2.25 -12.49
N VAL A 47 0.10 2.16 -13.14
CA VAL A 47 -0.49 0.87 -13.51
C VAL A 47 0.34 0.14 -14.57
N ALA A 48 0.83 0.86 -15.58
CA ALA A 48 1.67 0.28 -16.64
C ALA A 48 2.99 -0.28 -16.09
N GLU A 49 3.65 0.43 -15.18
CA GLU A 49 4.87 -0.03 -14.51
C GLU A 49 4.63 -1.33 -13.73
N TYR A 50 3.56 -1.39 -12.97
CA TYR A 50 3.18 -2.58 -12.22
C TYR A 50 2.89 -3.78 -13.13
N LEU A 51 2.07 -3.59 -14.19
CA LEU A 51 1.74 -4.66 -15.12
C LEU A 51 2.98 -5.16 -15.88
N THR A 52 3.86 -4.25 -16.30
CA THR A 52 5.11 -4.60 -16.99
C THR A 52 6.03 -5.45 -16.09
N SER A 53 6.15 -5.08 -14.81
CA SER A 53 6.90 -5.85 -13.82
C SER A 53 6.31 -7.25 -13.65
N ASN A 54 4.98 -7.37 -13.52
CA ASN A 54 4.30 -8.66 -13.39
C ASN A 54 4.46 -9.54 -14.64
N ILE A 55 4.36 -8.97 -15.84
CA ILE A 55 4.59 -9.68 -17.09
C ILE A 55 6.01 -10.28 -17.11
N THR A 56 7.01 -9.47 -16.74
CA THR A 56 8.41 -9.91 -16.68
C THR A 56 8.59 -11.07 -15.71
N MET A 57 8.02 -10.96 -14.52
CA MET A 57 8.07 -12.00 -13.50
C MET A 57 7.38 -13.29 -13.98
N LEU A 58 6.18 -13.20 -14.55
CA LEU A 58 5.45 -14.38 -15.01
C LEU A 58 6.16 -15.07 -16.18
N LYS A 59 6.77 -14.33 -17.13
CA LYS A 59 7.59 -14.89 -18.20
C LYS A 59 8.80 -15.64 -17.64
N TRP A 60 9.46 -15.07 -16.63
CA TRP A 60 10.56 -15.72 -15.93
C TRP A 60 10.10 -16.99 -15.21
N MET A 61 8.97 -16.97 -14.51
CA MET A 61 8.41 -18.15 -13.84
C MET A 61 8.15 -19.28 -14.84
N ILE A 62 7.52 -18.99 -15.97
CA ILE A 62 7.27 -19.97 -17.03
C ILE A 62 8.59 -20.58 -17.53
N SER A 63 9.60 -19.76 -17.81
CA SER A 63 10.90 -20.22 -18.32
C SER A 63 11.69 -21.07 -17.30
N ASN A 64 11.39 -20.93 -16.01
CA ASN A 64 12.00 -21.70 -14.93
C ASN A 64 11.15 -22.90 -14.47
N GLY A 65 10.12 -23.27 -15.23
CA GLY A 65 9.36 -24.50 -15.00
C GLY A 65 8.37 -24.44 -13.83
N TYR A 66 7.95 -23.25 -13.42
CA TYR A 66 6.87 -23.11 -12.44
C TYR A 66 5.56 -23.71 -12.98
N GLY A 67 4.79 -24.34 -12.09
CA GLY A 67 3.52 -24.96 -12.46
C GLY A 67 2.51 -23.97 -13.03
N ASP A 68 1.50 -24.51 -13.75
CA ASP A 68 0.39 -23.73 -14.35
C ASP A 68 0.82 -22.64 -15.36
N ALA A 69 1.77 -22.99 -16.24
CA ALA A 69 2.24 -22.10 -17.30
C ALA A 69 1.10 -21.55 -18.18
N ARG A 70 0.04 -22.34 -18.38
CA ARG A 70 -1.13 -21.92 -19.17
C ARG A 70 -1.87 -20.74 -18.55
N THR A 71 -2.10 -20.77 -17.24
CA THR A 71 -2.75 -19.64 -16.53
C THR A 71 -1.85 -18.41 -16.52
N MET A 72 -0.55 -18.58 -16.28
CA MET A 72 0.39 -17.49 -16.34
C MET A 72 0.44 -16.83 -17.73
N ALA A 73 0.49 -17.63 -18.80
CA ALA A 73 0.45 -17.11 -20.18
C ALA A 73 -0.83 -16.32 -20.47
N ARG A 74 -2.00 -16.84 -20.05
CA ARG A 74 -3.27 -16.13 -20.21
C ARG A 74 -3.28 -14.77 -19.48
N ARG A 75 -2.72 -14.71 -18.26
CA ARG A 75 -2.59 -13.45 -17.50
C ARG A 75 -1.67 -12.47 -18.21
N ILE A 76 -0.55 -12.93 -18.75
CA ILE A 76 0.37 -12.09 -19.54
C ILE A 76 -0.37 -11.46 -20.71
N VAL A 77 -1.09 -12.26 -21.51
CA VAL A 77 -1.85 -11.75 -22.67
C VAL A 77 -2.88 -10.69 -22.25
N ALA A 78 -3.58 -10.89 -21.12
CA ALA A 78 -4.55 -9.92 -20.62
C ALA A 78 -3.88 -8.58 -20.22
N MET A 79 -2.73 -8.64 -19.55
CA MET A 79 -1.97 -7.46 -19.18
C MET A 79 -1.37 -6.73 -20.40
N GLU A 80 -0.81 -7.47 -21.35
CA GLU A 80 -0.30 -6.91 -22.61
C GLU A 80 -1.41 -6.24 -23.42
N LYS A 81 -2.62 -6.82 -23.44
CA LYS A 81 -3.79 -6.20 -24.07
C LYS A 81 -4.17 -4.88 -23.41
N TRP A 82 -4.16 -4.81 -22.09
CA TRP A 82 -4.43 -3.55 -21.38
C TRP A 82 -3.36 -2.51 -21.65
N LEU A 83 -2.08 -2.88 -21.65
CA LEU A 83 -0.96 -1.98 -21.96
C LEU A 83 -1.02 -1.40 -23.39
N ALA A 84 -1.57 -2.16 -24.33
CA ALA A 84 -1.75 -1.69 -25.72
C ALA A 84 -2.86 -0.63 -25.88
N ALA A 85 -3.84 -0.62 -24.96
CA ALA A 85 -4.94 0.33 -24.95
C ALA A 85 -5.38 0.58 -23.49
N PRO A 86 -4.62 1.37 -22.72
CA PRO A 86 -4.92 1.64 -21.33
C PRO A 86 -6.31 2.28 -21.15
N SER A 87 -7.03 1.83 -20.17
CA SER A 87 -8.32 2.39 -19.78
C SER A 87 -8.47 2.31 -18.28
N LEU A 88 -8.60 3.45 -17.62
CA LEU A 88 -8.81 3.57 -16.19
C LEU A 88 -10.26 3.96 -15.91
N LEU A 89 -10.85 3.34 -14.91
CA LEU A 89 -12.15 3.74 -14.40
C LEU A 89 -12.03 5.11 -13.71
N ARG A 90 -13.04 5.93 -13.90
CA ARG A 90 -13.20 7.24 -13.26
C ARG A 90 -14.62 7.36 -12.76
N ALA A 91 -14.82 8.15 -11.71
CA ALA A 91 -16.15 8.52 -11.28
C ALA A 91 -16.90 9.28 -12.37
N ASP A 92 -18.21 9.11 -12.42
CA ASP A 92 -19.06 9.93 -13.27
C ASP A 92 -19.02 11.39 -12.82
N LYS A 93 -19.20 12.33 -13.76
CA LYS A 93 -19.12 13.77 -13.45
C LYS A 93 -20.19 14.27 -12.47
N ASP A 94 -21.28 13.54 -12.37
CA ASP A 94 -22.42 13.78 -11.52
C ASP A 94 -22.54 12.76 -10.38
N ALA A 95 -21.45 12.08 -10.05
CA ALA A 95 -21.41 11.13 -8.93
C ALA A 95 -21.76 11.85 -7.62
N GLU A 96 -22.74 11.30 -6.89
CA GLU A 96 -23.16 11.81 -5.59
C GLU A 96 -22.46 11.06 -4.46
N TYR A 97 -21.87 11.81 -3.53
CA TYR A 97 -21.17 11.26 -2.36
C TYR A 97 -21.93 11.59 -1.07
N ALA A 98 -22.04 10.61 -0.19
CA ALA A 98 -22.63 10.81 1.14
C ALA A 98 -21.84 11.82 1.99
N THR A 99 -20.54 11.89 1.79
CA THR A 99 -19.61 12.81 2.47
C THR A 99 -18.31 12.89 1.68
N VAL A 100 -17.72 14.07 1.66
CA VAL A 100 -16.40 14.33 1.11
C VAL A 100 -15.48 14.81 2.23
N TYR A 101 -14.28 14.27 2.32
CA TYR A 101 -13.22 14.72 3.22
C TYR A 101 -12.03 15.18 2.39
N GLU A 102 -11.54 16.37 2.66
CA GLU A 102 -10.30 16.88 2.10
C GLU A 102 -9.20 16.82 3.14
N ILE A 103 -8.06 16.25 2.79
CA ILE A 103 -6.90 16.10 3.66
C ILE A 103 -5.69 16.68 2.94
N ASP A 104 -5.15 17.79 3.45
CA ASP A 104 -3.90 18.34 2.95
C ASP A 104 -2.71 17.57 3.53
N LEU A 105 -2.10 16.71 2.71
CA LEU A 105 -0.93 15.93 3.11
C LEU A 105 0.29 16.82 3.42
N ASN A 106 0.33 18.07 2.95
CA ASN A 106 1.39 18.99 3.30
C ASN A 106 1.35 19.42 4.78
N GLU A 107 0.26 19.21 5.48
CA GLU A 107 0.17 19.45 6.93
C GLU A 107 0.84 18.33 7.74
N ILE A 108 1.04 17.15 7.15
CA ILE A 108 1.70 16.01 7.80
C ILE A 108 3.21 16.15 7.69
N LYS A 109 3.89 16.54 8.77
CA LYS A 109 5.32 16.85 8.79
C LYS A 109 6.20 15.72 9.33
N GLU A 110 5.62 14.75 9.98
CA GLU A 110 6.32 13.62 10.59
C GLU A 110 5.43 12.36 10.57
N PRO A 111 6.02 11.17 10.74
CA PRO A 111 5.24 9.94 10.83
C PRO A 111 4.21 9.99 11.97
N ILE A 112 3.04 9.44 11.70
CA ILE A 112 1.96 9.29 12.68
C ILE A 112 1.91 7.82 13.09
N LEU A 113 1.98 7.57 14.40
CA LEU A 113 1.97 6.24 14.97
C LEU A 113 0.68 6.03 15.78
N CYS A 114 0.13 4.83 15.68
CA CYS A 114 -0.99 4.43 16.51
C CYS A 114 -0.49 3.67 17.74
N CYS A 115 -1.11 3.90 18.90
CA CYS A 115 -0.80 3.12 20.10
C CYS A 115 -1.21 1.65 19.90
N PRO A 116 -0.49 0.70 20.53
CA PRO A 116 -0.87 -0.71 20.51
C PRO A 116 -2.32 -0.91 20.95
N ASN A 117 -3.05 -1.72 20.20
CA ASN A 117 -4.47 -2.09 20.43
C ASN A 117 -5.48 -0.93 20.36
N ASP A 118 -5.08 0.29 20.00
CA ASP A 118 -6.01 1.39 19.78
C ASP A 118 -5.58 2.22 18.55
N PRO A 119 -6.06 1.90 17.35
CA PRO A 119 -5.73 2.65 16.13
C PRO A 119 -6.28 4.08 16.12
N ASP A 120 -7.20 4.42 17.05
CA ASP A 120 -7.71 5.78 17.21
C ASP A 120 -6.83 6.65 18.12
N ASP A 121 -5.89 6.06 18.88
CA ASP A 121 -4.88 6.80 19.64
C ASP A 121 -3.63 7.04 18.79
N ALA A 122 -3.79 7.86 17.76
CA ALA A 122 -2.73 8.23 16.83
C ALA A 122 -1.96 9.45 17.33
N LYS A 123 -0.63 9.37 17.28
CA LYS A 123 0.28 10.43 17.75
C LYS A 123 1.43 10.63 16.76
N PRO A 124 1.88 11.87 16.55
CA PRO A 124 3.10 12.14 15.81
C PRO A 124 4.32 11.50 16.49
N LEU A 125 5.32 11.13 15.70
CA LEU A 125 6.55 10.50 16.19
C LEU A 125 7.22 11.30 17.32
N SER A 126 7.26 12.63 17.22
CA SER A 126 7.83 13.52 18.22
C SER A 126 7.23 13.37 19.62
N GLN A 127 5.96 12.96 19.70
CA GLN A 127 5.26 12.78 20.98
C GLN A 127 5.48 11.40 21.61
N VAL A 128 5.95 10.42 20.85
CA VAL A 128 6.17 9.04 21.33
C VAL A 128 7.64 8.65 21.31
N GLN A 129 8.51 9.50 20.79
CA GLN A 129 9.94 9.27 20.78
C GLN A 129 10.49 9.06 22.20
N GLY A 130 11.33 8.04 22.37
CA GLY A 130 11.89 7.68 23.68
C GLY A 130 11.03 6.70 24.48
N THR A 131 9.87 6.33 24.00
CA THR A 131 9.09 5.23 24.62
C THR A 131 9.89 3.95 24.56
N LYS A 132 9.98 3.25 25.71
CA LYS A 132 10.64 1.94 25.75
C LYS A 132 9.85 0.92 24.94
N ILE A 133 10.56 0.20 24.08
CA ILE A 133 10.03 -0.85 23.22
C ILE A 133 10.75 -2.15 23.54
N ASP A 134 10.02 -3.23 23.75
CA ASP A 134 10.58 -4.54 24.06
C ASP A 134 10.86 -5.36 22.80
N GLU A 135 10.01 -5.26 21.78
CA GLU A 135 10.16 -5.93 20.50
C GLU A 135 9.59 -5.07 19.35
N VAL A 136 10.10 -5.27 18.16
CA VAL A 136 9.60 -4.66 16.92
C VAL A 136 9.25 -5.75 15.92
N PHE A 137 8.14 -5.62 15.23
CA PHE A 137 7.71 -6.51 14.18
C PHE A 137 7.45 -5.69 12.90
N ILE A 138 8.04 -6.10 11.79
CA ILE A 138 7.75 -5.56 10.45
C ILE A 138 7.15 -6.69 9.63
N GLY A 139 5.87 -6.63 9.39
CA GLY A 139 5.14 -7.63 8.63
C GLY A 139 3.64 -7.39 8.70
N SER A 140 2.94 -7.72 7.61
CA SER A 140 1.48 -7.70 7.51
C SER A 140 1.05 -8.39 6.22
N CYS A 141 -0.26 -8.58 6.01
CA CYS A 141 -0.81 -9.09 4.75
C CYS A 141 -0.42 -8.21 3.54
N MET A 142 -0.15 -6.91 3.75
CA MET A 142 0.24 -5.96 2.71
C MET A 142 1.73 -5.58 2.74
N THR A 143 2.53 -6.15 3.63
CA THR A 143 3.98 -5.91 3.62
C THR A 143 4.60 -6.46 2.34
N ASN A 144 5.31 -5.61 1.62
CA ASN A 144 5.95 -5.94 0.36
C ASN A 144 7.46 -5.63 0.40
N ILE A 145 8.15 -6.01 -0.67
CA ILE A 145 9.61 -5.80 -0.77
C ILE A 145 10.03 -4.33 -0.62
N GLY A 146 9.15 -3.39 -0.95
CA GLY A 146 9.40 -1.95 -0.79
C GLY A 146 9.60 -1.56 0.67
N HIS A 147 8.79 -2.10 1.58
CA HIS A 147 8.92 -1.89 3.03
C HIS A 147 10.24 -2.42 3.56
N PHE A 148 10.63 -3.66 3.19
CA PHE A 148 11.90 -4.24 3.62
C PHE A 148 13.09 -3.46 3.09
N ARG A 149 13.03 -2.96 1.86
CA ARG A 149 14.06 -2.09 1.29
C ARG A 149 14.15 -0.75 2.03
N ALA A 150 13.01 -0.16 2.40
CA ALA A 150 12.98 1.08 3.18
C ALA A 150 13.54 0.85 4.58
N ALA A 151 13.11 -0.22 5.26
CA ALA A 151 13.66 -0.60 6.57
C ALA A 151 15.17 -0.85 6.49
N GLY A 152 15.64 -1.61 5.49
CA GLY A 152 17.06 -1.88 5.27
C GLY A 152 17.89 -0.60 5.12
N LYS A 153 17.41 0.38 4.36
CA LYS A 153 18.09 1.68 4.22
C LYS A 153 18.20 2.48 5.54
N LEU A 154 17.24 2.29 6.46
CA LEU A 154 17.30 2.90 7.78
C LEU A 154 18.25 2.13 8.69
N LEU A 155 18.18 0.80 8.68
CA LEU A 155 19.01 -0.07 9.50
C LEU A 155 20.50 0.01 9.12
N ASP A 156 20.81 0.22 7.84
CA ASP A 156 22.18 0.42 7.35
C ASP A 156 22.89 1.65 7.96
N LYS A 157 22.10 2.58 8.52
CA LYS A 157 22.60 3.76 9.21
C LYS A 157 22.84 3.56 10.71
N VAL A 158 22.51 2.38 11.23
CA VAL A 158 22.66 2.08 12.67
C VAL A 158 24.13 1.81 12.97
N GLU A 159 24.74 2.68 13.77
CA GLU A 159 26.11 2.53 14.21
C GLU A 159 26.26 1.30 15.11
N GLY A 160 27.37 0.55 14.93
CA GLY A 160 27.66 -0.65 15.72
C GLY A 160 26.99 -1.94 15.26
N GLY A 161 26.15 -1.93 14.21
CA GLY A 161 25.60 -3.12 13.56
C GLY A 161 24.64 -3.95 14.42
N SER A 162 24.18 -3.42 15.56
CA SER A 162 23.30 -4.12 16.50
C SER A 162 22.15 -3.22 16.91
N LEU A 163 20.95 -3.78 16.94
CA LEU A 163 19.75 -3.12 17.46
C LEU A 163 19.63 -3.32 18.98
N ALA A 164 19.21 -2.29 19.70
CA ALA A 164 18.95 -2.38 21.12
C ALA A 164 17.74 -3.26 21.45
N THR A 165 16.88 -3.50 20.46
CA THR A 165 15.61 -4.21 20.60
C THR A 165 15.50 -5.30 19.55
N ARG A 166 14.87 -6.43 19.88
CA ARG A 166 14.64 -7.53 18.95
C ARG A 166 13.73 -7.06 17.80
N LEU A 167 14.15 -7.36 16.58
CA LEU A 167 13.38 -7.08 15.36
C LEU A 167 12.98 -8.38 14.67
N TRP A 168 11.70 -8.53 14.40
CA TRP A 168 11.12 -9.61 13.61
C TRP A 168 10.74 -9.09 12.23
N LEU A 169 11.00 -9.91 11.20
CA LEU A 169 10.59 -9.66 9.81
C LEU A 169 9.78 -10.85 9.32
N ALA A 170 8.59 -10.62 8.71
CA ALA A 170 7.72 -11.66 8.14
C ALA A 170 7.00 -11.21 6.86
#